data_9552ba01da03564ffa007328055ecb22
#
_entry.id   9552ba01da03564ffa007328055ecb22
#
_cell.length_a   1.000
_cell.length_b   1.000
_cell.length_c   1.000
_cell.angle_alpha   90.00
_cell.angle_beta   90.00
_cell.angle_gamma   90.00
#
_symmetry.space_group_name_H-M   'P 1'
#
loop_
_entity.id
_entity.type
_entity.pdbx_description
1 polymer ?
#
loop_
_entity_poly.entity_id
_entity_poly.type
_entity_poly.pdbx_seq_one_letter_code
_entity_poly.pdbx_strand_id
1 'polypeptide(L)'
;MTRLVLLLSVLFVSGCGRDSSYLRLATTTSVDNSGLLQTILPSFREETGIDVRVLAVGSGRAVELLRRGDADMALTHDPVIEAALLKETPLTAYRKIMFNDFVVVGPEQDEAGVREATYASDAMRRIALSAAVFVSRGDESGTHAREQQLWLKAGAKPRADRLLETGQGMAATLRVASERHAYTLTDRATLTQLAPALALKPLFEDDPDLLNTYAVIVPEATRESGAMRFMTWLSDGNGRGRIASFTIAGTHPFIIWPAVGLRDRPDALPR
;
A
#
# COMPACT_ATOMS: atom_id res chain seq x y z
N MET A 1 -51.56 -51.21 31.60
CA MET A 1 -50.09 -50.91 31.72
C MET A 1 -49.63 -50.36 30.37
N THR A 2 -49.69 -49.03 30.21
CA THR A 2 -49.39 -48.34 28.94
C THR A 2 -47.98 -47.74 29.04
N ARG A 3 -47.04 -48.26 28.23
CA ARG A 3 -45.66 -47.75 28.18
C ARG A 3 -45.57 -46.54 27.26
N LEU A 4 -45.26 -45.39 27.85
CA LEU A 4 -44.96 -44.14 27.17
C LEU A 4 -43.51 -44.19 26.64
N VAL A 5 -43.34 -44.18 25.32
CA VAL A 5 -42.00 -44.09 24.67
C VAL A 5 -41.70 -42.59 24.43
N LEU A 6 -40.73 -42.08 25.15
CA LEU A 6 -40.24 -40.71 25.00
C LEU A 6 -39.23 -40.70 23.84
N LEU A 7 -39.61 -40.10 22.70
CA LEU A 7 -38.70 -39.84 21.57
C LEU A 7 -37.87 -38.58 21.90
N LEU A 8 -36.57 -38.78 22.15
CA LEU A 8 -35.61 -37.69 22.35
C LEU A 8 -35.15 -37.19 20.96
N SER A 9 -35.70 -36.06 20.52
CA SER A 9 -35.26 -35.42 19.28
C SER A 9 -33.94 -34.68 19.54
N VAL A 10 -32.84 -35.23 19.03
CA VAL A 10 -31.54 -34.57 19.01
C VAL A 10 -31.55 -33.51 17.88
N LEU A 11 -31.68 -32.25 18.25
CA LEU A 11 -31.46 -31.12 17.35
C LEU A 11 -29.97 -31.01 17.03
N PHE A 12 -29.57 -31.46 15.85
CA PHE A 12 -28.28 -31.11 15.26
C PHE A 12 -28.32 -29.62 14.92
N VAL A 13 -27.74 -28.79 15.78
CA VAL A 13 -27.39 -27.40 15.43
C VAL A 13 -26.22 -27.50 14.46
N SER A 14 -26.52 -27.54 13.17
CA SER A 14 -25.50 -27.31 12.12
C SER A 14 -25.02 -25.89 12.30
N GLY A 15 -23.85 -25.73 12.93
CA GLY A 15 -23.13 -24.48 12.95
C GLY A 15 -22.90 -24.07 11.49
N CYS A 16 -23.55 -23.00 11.04
CA CYS A 16 -23.21 -22.31 9.82
C CYS A 16 -21.77 -21.78 9.96
N GLY A 17 -20.79 -22.65 9.69
CA GLY A 17 -19.47 -22.19 9.30
C GLY A 17 -19.69 -21.33 8.06
N ARG A 18 -19.28 -20.07 8.10
CA ARG A 18 -19.15 -19.25 6.89
C ARG A 18 -18.14 -19.95 5.97
N ASP A 19 -18.61 -20.84 5.13
CA ASP A 19 -17.92 -21.22 3.90
C ASP A 19 -17.99 -20.01 2.98
N SER A 20 -17.18 -18.99 3.28
CA SER A 20 -16.96 -17.91 2.32
C SER A 20 -16.07 -18.51 1.24
N SER A 21 -16.63 -18.80 0.09
CA SER A 21 -15.92 -19.27 -1.09
C SER A 21 -14.90 -18.25 -1.63
N TYR A 22 -14.69 -17.17 -0.94
CA TYR A 22 -13.76 -16.09 -1.29
C TYR A 22 -13.23 -15.37 -0.04
N LEU A 23 -12.05 -14.75 -0.18
CA LEU A 23 -11.44 -13.85 0.79
C LEU A 23 -11.65 -12.39 0.37
N ARG A 24 -11.84 -11.52 1.34
CA ARG A 24 -11.93 -10.07 1.15
C ARG A 24 -10.56 -9.44 1.47
N LEU A 25 -9.90 -8.92 0.47
CA LEU A 25 -8.64 -8.19 0.61
C LEU A 25 -8.90 -6.69 0.56
N ALA A 26 -8.78 -6.00 1.67
CA ALA A 26 -8.73 -4.54 1.68
C ALA A 26 -7.34 -4.07 1.27
N THR A 27 -7.25 -3.18 0.30
CA THR A 27 -5.97 -2.67 -0.19
C THR A 27 -6.08 -1.22 -0.64
N THR A 28 -4.95 -0.62 -1.04
CA THR A 28 -4.96 0.76 -1.51
C THR A 28 -5.30 0.86 -2.99
N THR A 29 -5.87 2.00 -3.38
CA THR A 29 -6.13 2.30 -4.79
C THR A 29 -4.85 2.31 -5.62
N SER A 30 -3.69 2.63 -5.03
CA SER A 30 -2.39 2.57 -5.72
C SER A 30 -1.99 1.14 -6.06
N VAL A 31 -2.18 0.19 -5.12
CA VAL A 31 -1.90 -1.23 -5.36
C VAL A 31 -2.84 -1.78 -6.43
N ASP A 32 -4.12 -1.48 -6.35
CA ASP A 32 -5.11 -1.93 -7.34
C ASP A 32 -4.81 -1.37 -8.72
N ASN A 33 -4.57 -0.07 -8.83
CA ASN A 33 -4.26 0.62 -10.09
C ASN A 33 -2.92 0.18 -10.72
N SER A 34 -2.00 -0.42 -9.95
CA SER A 34 -0.73 -0.92 -10.50
C SER A 34 -0.92 -2.12 -11.43
N GLY A 35 -2.05 -2.82 -11.37
CA GLY A 35 -2.30 -4.05 -12.12
C GLY A 35 -1.65 -5.30 -11.51
N LEU A 36 -0.92 -5.18 -10.39
CA LEU A 36 -0.26 -6.32 -9.75
C LEU A 36 -1.26 -7.38 -9.34
N LEU A 37 -2.31 -7.01 -8.60
CA LEU A 37 -3.29 -7.97 -8.09
C LEU A 37 -4.04 -8.68 -9.22
N GLN A 38 -4.40 -7.96 -10.27
CA GLN A 38 -5.05 -8.53 -11.46
C GLN A 38 -4.18 -9.60 -12.14
N THR A 39 -2.86 -9.42 -12.06
CA THR A 39 -1.89 -10.34 -12.64
C THR A 39 -1.67 -11.59 -11.77
N ILE A 40 -1.60 -11.43 -10.43
CA ILE A 40 -1.18 -12.54 -9.56
C ILE A 40 -2.34 -13.34 -8.96
N LEU A 41 -3.51 -12.73 -8.71
CA LEU A 41 -4.65 -13.42 -8.07
C LEU A 41 -5.19 -14.63 -8.83
N PRO A 42 -5.25 -14.64 -10.19
CA PRO A 42 -5.66 -15.84 -10.93
C PRO A 42 -4.81 -17.06 -10.59
N SER A 43 -3.51 -16.89 -10.39
CA SER A 43 -2.60 -17.99 -10.04
C SER A 43 -2.79 -18.47 -8.60
N PHE A 44 -3.07 -17.58 -7.66
CA PHE A 44 -3.41 -17.98 -6.31
C PHE A 44 -4.68 -18.84 -6.30
N ARG A 45 -5.69 -18.43 -7.06
CA ARG A 45 -6.94 -19.21 -7.22
C ARG A 45 -6.69 -20.57 -7.87
N GLU A 46 -5.86 -20.62 -8.90
CA GLU A 46 -5.50 -21.90 -9.57
C GLU A 46 -4.79 -22.86 -8.61
N GLU A 47 -3.85 -22.35 -7.81
CA GLU A 47 -3.05 -23.16 -6.87
C GLU A 47 -3.82 -23.59 -5.62
N THR A 48 -4.80 -22.81 -5.17
CA THR A 48 -5.44 -23.02 -3.86
C THR A 48 -6.94 -23.29 -3.91
N GLY A 49 -7.60 -22.98 -5.03
CA GLY A 49 -9.06 -22.98 -5.16
C GLY A 49 -9.75 -21.80 -4.47
N ILE A 50 -8.99 -20.87 -3.86
CA ILE A 50 -9.53 -19.75 -3.09
C ILE A 50 -9.60 -18.52 -3.98
N ASP A 51 -10.79 -17.91 -4.05
CA ASP A 51 -10.97 -16.62 -4.73
C ASP A 51 -10.65 -15.46 -3.79
N VAL A 52 -10.14 -14.34 -4.33
CA VAL A 52 -9.84 -13.12 -3.58
C VAL A 52 -10.58 -11.95 -4.20
N ARG A 53 -11.43 -11.30 -3.41
CA ARG A 53 -12.13 -10.08 -3.80
C ARG A 53 -11.43 -8.86 -3.24
N VAL A 54 -11.07 -7.93 -4.11
CA VAL A 54 -10.33 -6.73 -3.76
C VAL A 54 -11.30 -5.61 -3.39
N LEU A 55 -11.00 -4.94 -2.27
CA LEU A 55 -11.66 -3.74 -1.78
C LEU A 55 -10.63 -2.60 -1.83
N ALA A 56 -10.56 -1.87 -2.93
CA ALA A 56 -9.59 -0.80 -3.14
C ALA A 56 -10.06 0.50 -2.47
N VAL A 57 -9.33 0.93 -1.42
CA VAL A 57 -9.63 2.11 -0.59
C VAL A 57 -8.34 2.82 -0.18
N GLY A 58 -8.34 3.77 0.75
CA GLY A 58 -7.11 4.30 1.37
C GLY A 58 -6.58 3.40 2.49
N SER A 59 -5.28 3.49 2.85
CA SER A 59 -4.65 2.66 3.90
C SER A 59 -5.42 2.70 5.22
N GLY A 60 -5.82 3.88 5.68
CA GLY A 60 -6.60 4.03 6.91
C GLY A 60 -7.94 3.32 6.84
N ARG A 61 -8.63 3.41 5.71
CA ARG A 61 -9.91 2.73 5.50
C ARG A 61 -9.73 1.21 5.37
N ALA A 62 -8.66 0.74 4.76
CA ALA A 62 -8.35 -0.68 4.68
C ALA A 62 -8.16 -1.30 6.08
N VAL A 63 -7.42 -0.63 6.94
CA VAL A 63 -7.25 -1.05 8.35
C VAL A 63 -8.57 -1.00 9.12
N GLU A 64 -9.40 -0.01 8.89
CA GLU A 64 -10.72 0.08 9.52
C GLU A 64 -11.65 -1.06 9.09
N LEU A 65 -11.67 -1.42 7.81
CA LEU A 65 -12.40 -2.60 7.31
C LEU A 65 -11.93 -3.88 7.98
N LEU A 66 -10.61 -4.01 8.19
CA LEU A 66 -10.01 -5.14 8.89
C LEU A 66 -10.46 -5.22 10.34
N ARG A 67 -10.43 -4.09 11.09
CA ARG A 67 -10.89 -4.01 12.49
C ARG A 67 -12.35 -4.42 12.66
N ARG A 68 -13.19 -4.06 11.71
CA ARG A 68 -14.65 -4.34 11.73
C ARG A 68 -15.00 -5.74 11.28
N GLY A 69 -14.04 -6.51 10.75
CA GLY A 69 -14.28 -7.81 10.15
C GLY A 69 -14.97 -7.74 8.79
N ASP A 70 -14.98 -6.55 8.16
CA ASP A 70 -15.47 -6.34 6.80
C ASP A 70 -14.46 -6.79 5.74
N ALA A 71 -13.20 -6.98 6.13
CA ALA A 71 -12.13 -7.60 5.35
C ALA A 71 -11.48 -8.74 6.13
N ASP A 72 -10.99 -9.76 5.44
CA ASP A 72 -10.34 -10.92 6.03
C ASP A 72 -8.81 -10.71 6.14
N MET A 73 -8.27 -9.81 5.34
CA MET A 73 -6.87 -9.41 5.33
C MET A 73 -6.74 -8.01 4.71
N ALA A 74 -5.61 -7.35 4.99
CA ALA A 74 -5.28 -6.06 4.37
C ALA A 74 -3.89 -6.11 3.73
N LEU A 75 -3.72 -5.40 2.61
CA LEU A 75 -2.43 -5.11 1.98
C LEU A 75 -2.27 -3.59 1.93
N THR A 76 -1.41 -3.07 2.79
CA THR A 76 -1.22 -1.63 3.00
C THR A 76 0.23 -1.21 2.83
N HIS A 77 0.48 0.09 2.81
CA HIS A 77 1.83 0.67 2.73
C HIS A 77 1.95 1.96 3.57
N ASP A 78 1.35 1.96 4.75
CA ASP A 78 1.45 3.05 5.73
C ASP A 78 1.97 2.52 7.06
N PRO A 79 3.31 2.56 7.28
CA PRO A 79 3.92 2.03 8.48
C PRO A 79 3.40 2.63 9.80
N VAL A 80 2.89 3.87 9.78
CA VAL A 80 2.38 4.54 10.98
C VAL A 80 1.05 3.91 11.41
N ILE A 81 0.12 3.77 10.46
CA ILE A 81 -1.19 3.17 10.70
C ILE A 81 -1.03 1.67 11.04
N GLU A 82 -0.14 0.97 10.35
CA GLU A 82 0.19 -0.43 10.60
C GLU A 82 0.75 -0.63 12.02
N ALA A 83 1.68 0.23 12.46
CA ALA A 83 2.24 0.18 13.81
C ALA A 83 1.18 0.46 14.89
N ALA A 84 0.24 1.37 14.64
CA ALA A 84 -0.87 1.64 15.55
C ALA A 84 -1.77 0.41 15.69
N LEU A 85 -2.15 -0.22 14.57
CA LEU A 85 -2.96 -1.45 14.57
C LEU A 85 -2.28 -2.58 15.35
N LEU A 86 -0.98 -2.82 15.14
CA LEU A 86 -0.24 -3.88 15.82
C LEU A 86 -0.12 -3.67 17.34
N LYS A 87 -0.16 -2.42 17.82
CA LYS A 87 -0.21 -2.12 19.26
C LYS A 87 -1.57 -2.46 19.87
N GLU A 88 -2.64 -2.23 19.12
CA GLU A 88 -4.00 -2.53 19.55
C GLU A 88 -4.33 -4.02 19.46
N THR A 89 -3.75 -4.72 18.49
CA THR A 89 -3.99 -6.13 18.19
C THR A 89 -2.67 -6.90 18.04
N PRO A 90 -1.94 -7.16 19.16
CA PRO A 90 -0.56 -7.69 19.11
C PRO A 90 -0.43 -9.11 18.52
N LEU A 91 -1.54 -9.87 18.47
CA LEU A 91 -1.59 -11.24 17.89
C LEU A 91 -1.89 -11.26 16.40
N THR A 92 -2.02 -10.10 15.78
CA THR A 92 -2.19 -9.98 14.32
C THR A 92 -0.92 -10.42 13.58
N ALA A 93 -1.07 -11.26 12.57
CA ALA A 93 0.04 -11.61 11.69
C ALA A 93 0.35 -10.44 10.74
N TYR A 94 1.63 -10.10 10.63
CA TYR A 94 2.14 -9.00 9.82
C TYR A 94 3.35 -9.47 9.02
N ARG A 95 3.34 -9.25 7.70
CA ARG A 95 4.44 -9.59 6.80
C ARG A 95 4.64 -8.51 5.75
N LYS A 96 5.85 -7.94 5.67
CA LYS A 96 6.27 -7.18 4.51
C LYS A 96 6.52 -8.13 3.35
N ILE A 97 6.02 -7.80 2.17
CA ILE A 97 6.11 -8.67 0.99
C ILE A 97 6.95 -8.05 -0.12
N MET A 98 6.88 -6.74 -0.26
CA MET A 98 7.58 -6.00 -1.28
C MET A 98 7.77 -4.55 -0.86
N PHE A 99 8.57 -3.83 -1.61
CA PHE A 99 8.69 -2.38 -1.48
C PHE A 99 8.93 -1.77 -2.87
N ASN A 100 8.62 -0.51 -2.98
CA ASN A 100 9.16 0.40 -3.99
C ASN A 100 9.53 1.70 -3.29
N ASP A 101 9.89 2.69 -4.04
CA ASP A 101 10.21 4.00 -3.50
C ASP A 101 9.20 5.05 -3.96
N PHE A 102 9.12 6.08 -3.18
CA PHE A 102 8.60 7.36 -3.62
C PHE A 102 9.69 8.13 -4.34
N VAL A 103 9.26 9.00 -5.23
CA VAL A 103 10.14 9.86 -6.02
C VAL A 103 9.60 11.29 -5.93
N VAL A 104 10.45 12.25 -5.67
CA VAL A 104 10.12 13.67 -5.84
C VAL A 104 10.33 14.01 -7.32
N VAL A 105 9.26 14.40 -7.97
CA VAL A 105 9.27 14.78 -9.40
C VAL A 105 8.94 16.24 -9.58
N GLY A 106 9.41 16.81 -10.67
CA GLY A 106 9.14 18.20 -11.03
C GLY A 106 9.55 18.52 -12.46
N PRO A 107 9.49 19.81 -12.86
CA PRO A 107 9.92 20.27 -14.17
C PRO A 107 11.42 20.04 -14.37
N GLU A 108 11.84 19.85 -15.62
CA GLU A 108 13.25 19.63 -15.99
C GLU A 108 14.18 20.74 -15.51
N GLN A 109 13.70 21.99 -15.50
CA GLN A 109 14.46 23.19 -15.12
C GLN A 109 14.83 23.21 -13.63
N ASP A 110 14.05 22.52 -12.79
CA ASP A 110 14.30 22.37 -11.35
C ASP A 110 14.63 23.71 -10.63
N GLU A 111 13.79 24.71 -10.80
CA GLU A 111 13.99 26.03 -10.21
C GLU A 111 14.10 26.02 -8.67
N ALA A 112 13.56 25.00 -8.01
CA ALA A 112 13.70 24.82 -6.56
C ALA A 112 15.04 24.19 -6.15
N GLY A 113 15.83 23.66 -7.10
CA GLY A 113 17.13 23.02 -6.84
C GLY A 113 17.01 21.70 -6.08
N VAL A 114 15.97 20.92 -6.37
CA VAL A 114 15.68 19.63 -5.71
C VAL A 114 16.78 18.61 -5.96
N ARG A 115 17.40 18.60 -7.15
CA ARG A 115 18.52 17.71 -7.49
C ARG A 115 19.77 17.91 -6.64
N GLU A 116 19.92 19.08 -6.03
CA GLU A 116 21.04 19.39 -5.15
C GLU A 116 20.78 19.01 -3.69
N ALA A 117 19.59 18.44 -3.39
CA ALA A 117 19.26 18.01 -2.03
C ALA A 117 20.12 16.84 -1.59
N THR A 118 20.43 16.80 -0.28
CA THR A 118 21.17 15.69 0.34
C THR A 118 20.23 14.62 0.90
N TYR A 119 19.02 15.02 1.30
CA TYR A 119 17.99 14.15 1.90
C TYR A 119 16.62 14.49 1.33
N ALA A 120 15.69 13.55 1.40
CA ALA A 120 14.30 13.77 0.97
C ALA A 120 13.67 14.98 1.69
N SER A 121 13.92 15.16 2.97
CA SER A 121 13.46 16.32 3.74
C SER A 121 14.10 17.63 3.28
N ASP A 122 15.36 17.65 2.78
CA ASP A 122 15.98 18.82 2.19
C ASP A 122 15.35 19.15 0.84
N ALA A 123 15.08 18.14 0.01
CA ALA A 123 14.35 18.31 -1.26
C ALA A 123 12.99 18.98 -1.04
N MET A 124 12.22 18.50 -0.09
CA MET A 124 10.93 19.09 0.28
C MET A 124 11.10 20.52 0.80
N ARG A 125 12.09 20.77 1.66
CA ARG A 125 12.37 22.10 2.19
C ARG A 125 12.70 23.10 1.10
N ARG A 126 13.51 22.71 0.12
CA ARG A 126 13.86 23.56 -1.04
C ARG A 126 12.60 23.96 -1.82
N ILE A 127 11.70 23.02 -2.08
CA ILE A 127 10.41 23.30 -2.73
C ILE A 127 9.59 24.28 -1.87
N ALA A 128 9.47 24.03 -0.57
CA ALA A 128 8.66 24.86 0.33
C ALA A 128 9.14 26.32 0.41
N LEU A 129 10.46 26.56 0.33
CA LEU A 129 11.07 27.89 0.43
C LEU A 129 11.19 28.59 -0.92
N SER A 130 10.94 27.90 -2.02
CA SER A 130 10.97 28.48 -3.37
C SER A 130 9.65 29.16 -3.75
N ALA A 131 9.62 29.74 -4.96
CA ALA A 131 8.39 30.21 -5.57
C ALA A 131 7.60 29.12 -6.29
N ALA A 132 8.08 27.89 -6.27
CA ALA A 132 7.48 26.77 -7.00
C ALA A 132 6.14 26.32 -6.40
N VAL A 133 5.30 25.76 -7.24
CA VAL A 133 4.04 25.12 -6.83
C VAL A 133 4.31 23.66 -6.50
N PHE A 134 3.74 23.18 -5.43
CA PHE A 134 3.67 21.76 -5.11
C PHE A 134 2.23 21.25 -5.24
N VAL A 135 2.07 20.14 -5.91
CA VAL A 135 0.76 19.47 -6.07
C VAL A 135 0.70 18.27 -5.12
N SER A 136 -0.17 18.37 -4.13
CA SER A 136 -0.45 17.33 -3.16
C SER A 136 -1.62 16.46 -3.59
N ARG A 137 -1.63 15.21 -3.19
CA ARG A 137 -2.81 14.37 -3.33
C ARG A 137 -3.98 14.85 -2.46
N GLY A 138 -3.72 15.25 -1.22
CA GLY A 138 -4.76 15.76 -0.31
C GLY A 138 -5.91 14.77 -0.02
N ASP A 139 -5.69 13.45 -0.15
CA ASP A 139 -6.72 12.41 -0.17
C ASP A 139 -6.58 11.36 0.94
N GLU A 140 -5.78 11.67 1.98
CA GLU A 140 -5.49 10.77 3.12
C GLU A 140 -4.91 9.39 2.73
N SER A 141 -4.36 9.27 1.53
CA SER A 141 -3.67 8.06 1.07
C SER A 141 -2.31 7.88 1.73
N GLY A 142 -1.69 6.70 1.56
CA GLY A 142 -0.32 6.44 2.01
C GLY A 142 0.71 7.38 1.40
N THR A 143 0.54 7.83 0.13
CA THR A 143 1.39 8.85 -0.49
C THR A 143 1.21 10.20 0.19
N HIS A 144 -0.03 10.60 0.49
CA HIS A 144 -0.31 11.85 1.21
C HIS A 144 0.25 11.79 2.65
N ALA A 145 0.10 10.66 3.34
CA ALA A 145 0.69 10.46 4.66
C ALA A 145 2.23 10.60 4.62
N ARG A 146 2.89 10.00 3.61
CA ARG A 146 4.34 10.14 3.40
C ARG A 146 4.74 11.59 3.11
N GLU A 147 4.00 12.28 2.27
CA GLU A 147 4.19 13.72 2.00
C GLU A 147 4.15 14.54 3.29
N GLN A 148 3.13 14.35 4.14
CA GLN A 148 3.01 15.07 5.41
C GLN A 148 4.18 14.77 6.37
N GLN A 149 4.65 13.53 6.41
CA GLN A 149 5.84 13.15 7.20
C GLN A 149 7.10 13.86 6.70
N LEU A 150 7.28 13.96 5.40
CA LEU A 150 8.41 14.66 4.79
C LEU A 150 8.36 16.17 5.06
N TRP A 151 7.19 16.80 4.99
CA TRP A 151 7.00 18.21 5.37
C TRP A 151 7.36 18.45 6.84
N LEU A 152 6.93 17.55 7.74
CA LEU A 152 7.26 17.63 9.16
C LEU A 152 8.78 17.57 9.38
N LYS A 153 9.47 16.61 8.71
CA LYS A 153 10.92 16.47 8.79
C LYS A 153 11.66 17.66 8.16
N ALA A 154 11.11 18.23 7.09
CA ALA A 154 11.65 19.41 6.44
C ALA A 154 11.58 20.67 7.32
N GLY A 155 10.71 20.67 8.34
CA GLY A 155 10.43 21.86 9.16
C GLY A 155 9.85 23.02 8.36
N ALA A 156 9.29 22.75 7.18
CA ALA A 156 8.71 23.73 6.26
C ALA A 156 7.61 23.09 5.42
N LYS A 157 6.65 23.90 4.99
CA LYS A 157 5.58 23.49 4.07
C LYS A 157 5.35 24.64 3.07
N PRO A 158 4.97 24.35 1.82
CA PRO A 158 4.64 25.40 0.86
C PRO A 158 3.56 26.33 1.41
N ARG A 159 3.64 27.61 1.05
CA ARG A 159 2.59 28.58 1.35
C ARG A 159 1.27 28.14 0.70
N ALA A 160 0.14 28.55 1.27
CA ALA A 160 -1.18 28.15 0.80
C ALA A 160 -1.44 28.48 -0.68
N ASP A 161 -0.86 29.60 -1.17
CA ASP A 161 -0.95 30.01 -2.57
C ASP A 161 -0.03 29.19 -3.51
N ARG A 162 0.81 28.32 -2.97
CA ARG A 162 1.77 27.46 -3.68
C ARG A 162 1.52 25.96 -3.44
N LEU A 163 0.50 25.61 -2.67
CA LEU A 163 0.08 24.23 -2.42
C LEU A 163 -1.26 23.99 -3.10
N LEU A 164 -1.27 23.07 -4.07
CA LEU A 164 -2.49 22.68 -4.77
C LEU A 164 -2.86 21.26 -4.34
N GLU A 165 -3.97 21.09 -3.66
CA GLU A 165 -4.49 19.77 -3.28
C GLU A 165 -5.51 19.30 -4.33
N THR A 166 -5.29 18.08 -4.87
CA THR A 166 -6.17 17.54 -5.91
C THR A 166 -7.37 16.78 -5.35
N GLY A 167 -7.25 16.21 -4.15
CA GLY A 167 -8.25 15.29 -3.60
C GLY A 167 -8.41 14.00 -4.42
N GLN A 168 -7.42 13.67 -5.28
CA GLN A 168 -7.53 12.59 -6.26
C GLN A 168 -6.36 11.61 -6.18
N GLY A 169 -6.49 10.45 -6.89
CA GLY A 169 -5.45 9.44 -6.99
C GLY A 169 -4.18 9.94 -7.71
N MET A 170 -3.07 9.20 -7.55
CA MET A 170 -1.74 9.61 -7.99
C MET A 170 -1.64 9.93 -9.48
N ALA A 171 -2.33 9.17 -10.33
CA ALA A 171 -2.34 9.40 -11.77
C ALA A 171 -2.91 10.78 -12.16
N ALA A 172 -3.99 11.22 -11.50
CA ALA A 172 -4.56 12.55 -11.72
C ALA A 172 -3.64 13.64 -11.17
N THR A 173 -3.08 13.42 -9.97
CA THR A 173 -2.12 14.34 -9.35
C THR A 173 -0.89 14.60 -10.22
N LEU A 174 -0.32 13.53 -10.82
CA LEU A 174 0.81 13.64 -11.75
C LEU A 174 0.47 14.45 -13.00
N ARG A 175 -0.73 14.26 -13.57
CA ARG A 175 -1.17 15.04 -14.74
C ARG A 175 -1.29 16.53 -14.40
N VAL A 176 -1.92 16.84 -13.26
CA VAL A 176 -2.05 18.24 -12.79
C VAL A 176 -0.67 18.84 -12.53
N ALA A 177 0.25 18.13 -11.88
CA ALA A 177 1.61 18.60 -11.65
C ALA A 177 2.35 18.83 -12.98
N SER A 178 2.18 17.93 -13.96
CA SER A 178 2.76 18.09 -15.31
C SER A 178 2.25 19.32 -16.03
N GLU A 179 0.93 19.53 -16.06
CA GLU A 179 0.31 20.69 -16.71
C GLU A 179 0.69 22.03 -16.05
N ARG A 180 0.95 21.99 -14.74
CA ARG A 180 1.31 23.19 -13.94
C ARG A 180 2.82 23.43 -13.86
N HIS A 181 3.66 22.58 -14.46
CA HIS A 181 5.11 22.58 -14.27
C HIS A 181 5.48 22.62 -12.78
N ALA A 182 4.78 21.83 -11.98
CA ALA A 182 4.85 21.82 -10.52
C ALA A 182 5.59 20.60 -10.01
N TYR A 183 5.98 20.63 -8.74
CA TYR A 183 6.57 19.51 -8.02
C TYR A 183 5.49 18.65 -7.39
N THR A 184 5.75 17.34 -7.23
CA THR A 184 4.90 16.43 -6.47
C THR A 184 5.70 15.23 -5.97
N LEU A 185 5.15 14.53 -4.98
CA LEU A 185 5.62 13.22 -4.53
C LEU A 185 4.80 12.13 -5.19
N THR A 186 5.45 11.12 -5.75
CA THR A 186 4.77 9.99 -6.42
C THR A 186 5.43 8.67 -6.07
N ASP A 187 4.69 7.57 -6.14
CA ASP A 187 5.28 6.24 -6.16
C ASP A 187 5.88 5.93 -7.55
N ARG A 188 6.97 5.16 -7.57
CA ARG A 188 7.70 4.81 -8.80
C ARG A 188 6.84 4.03 -9.79
N ALA A 189 5.93 3.16 -9.32
CA ALA A 189 5.09 2.35 -10.20
C ALA A 189 4.18 3.23 -11.06
N THR A 190 3.47 4.19 -10.42
CA THR A 190 2.59 5.13 -11.13
C THR A 190 3.40 6.07 -12.04
N LEU A 191 4.57 6.53 -11.58
CA LEU A 191 5.45 7.35 -12.41
C LEU A 191 5.88 6.60 -13.67
N THR A 192 6.37 5.37 -13.54
CA THR A 192 6.83 4.54 -14.67
C THR A 192 5.74 4.33 -15.71
N GLN A 193 4.52 4.07 -15.25
CA GLN A 193 3.37 3.86 -16.13
C GLN A 193 3.01 5.12 -16.95
N LEU A 194 3.15 6.31 -16.35
CA LEU A 194 2.67 7.55 -16.95
C LEU A 194 3.79 8.41 -17.54
N ALA A 195 5.06 8.13 -17.26
CA ALA A 195 6.21 8.95 -17.66
C ALA A 195 6.21 9.39 -19.12
N PRO A 196 5.83 8.54 -20.13
CA PRO A 196 5.83 8.97 -21.53
C PRO A 196 4.85 10.12 -21.84
N ALA A 197 3.84 10.32 -20.98
CA ALA A 197 2.81 11.35 -21.18
C ALA A 197 3.01 12.58 -20.27
N LEU A 198 4.09 12.63 -19.48
CA LEU A 198 4.33 13.68 -18.50
C LEU A 198 5.53 14.55 -18.85
N ALA A 199 5.42 15.85 -18.65
CA ALA A 199 6.54 16.81 -18.70
C ALA A 199 7.27 16.92 -17.34
N LEU A 200 7.32 15.82 -16.58
CA LEU A 200 7.97 15.73 -15.27
C LEU A 200 9.19 14.80 -15.34
N LYS A 201 10.18 15.10 -14.51
CA LYS A 201 11.38 14.28 -14.34
C LYS A 201 11.55 13.85 -12.89
N PRO A 202 12.11 12.65 -12.63
CA PRO A 202 12.67 12.33 -11.33
C PRO A 202 13.75 13.36 -10.96
N LEU A 203 13.62 13.96 -9.79
CA LEU A 203 14.54 14.98 -9.31
C LEU A 203 15.28 14.53 -8.05
N PHE A 204 14.61 13.79 -7.19
CA PHE A 204 15.21 13.22 -5.98
C PHE A 204 14.63 11.84 -5.68
N GLU A 205 15.51 10.88 -5.42
CA GLU A 205 15.20 9.46 -5.21
C GLU A 205 16.30 8.80 -4.33
N ASP A 206 16.19 7.51 -4.06
CA ASP A 206 17.19 6.70 -3.34
C ASP A 206 17.46 7.14 -1.89
N ASP A 207 16.44 7.63 -1.18
CA ASP A 207 16.52 8.02 0.22
C ASP A 207 15.69 7.06 1.11
N PRO A 208 16.18 6.67 2.31
CA PRO A 208 15.42 5.82 3.24
C PRO A 208 14.03 6.34 3.58
N ASP A 209 13.85 7.66 3.63
CA ASP A 209 12.56 8.30 3.88
C ASP A 209 11.60 8.21 2.69
N LEU A 210 12.08 7.83 1.52
CA LEU A 210 11.28 7.60 0.32
C LEU A 210 10.88 6.12 0.14
N LEU A 211 11.32 5.21 1.00
CA LEU A 211 10.91 3.81 0.89
C LEU A 211 9.41 3.63 1.14
N ASN A 212 8.77 2.94 0.22
CA ASN A 212 7.36 2.59 0.25
C ASN A 212 7.22 1.07 0.42
N THR A 213 7.02 0.63 1.66
CA THR A 213 6.97 -0.81 2.00
C THR A 213 5.52 -1.29 2.07
N TYR A 214 5.25 -2.43 1.47
CA TYR A 214 3.92 -3.04 1.42
C TYR A 214 3.86 -4.24 2.35
N ALA A 215 2.86 -4.27 3.22
CA ALA A 215 2.66 -5.34 4.19
C ALA A 215 1.28 -5.97 4.07
N VAL A 216 1.24 -7.30 4.21
CA VAL A 216 0.00 -8.05 4.41
C VAL A 216 -0.25 -8.19 5.90
N ILE A 217 -1.49 -7.92 6.30
CA ILE A 217 -1.95 -7.97 7.68
C ILE A 217 -3.12 -8.95 7.76
N VAL A 218 -3.04 -9.93 8.67
CA VAL A 218 -4.08 -10.94 8.90
C VAL A 218 -4.44 -10.96 10.38
N PRO A 219 -5.70 -10.72 10.77
CA PRO A 219 -6.14 -10.81 12.16
C PRO A 219 -5.99 -12.23 12.70
N GLU A 220 -5.79 -12.37 14.01
CA GLU A 220 -5.64 -13.68 14.65
C GLU A 220 -6.85 -14.61 14.42
N ALA A 221 -8.05 -14.04 14.45
CA ALA A 221 -9.30 -14.80 14.23
C ALA A 221 -9.34 -15.53 12.87
N THR A 222 -8.48 -15.13 11.93
CA THR A 222 -8.36 -15.71 10.59
C THR A 222 -7.07 -16.50 10.37
N ARG A 223 -6.30 -16.77 11.43
CA ARG A 223 -4.93 -17.28 11.36
C ARG A 223 -4.79 -18.65 10.70
N GLU A 224 -5.78 -19.53 10.83
CA GLU A 224 -5.81 -20.86 10.18
C GLU A 224 -6.55 -20.86 8.83
N SER A 225 -6.90 -19.70 8.33
CA SER A 225 -7.75 -19.46 7.17
C SER A 225 -6.98 -19.32 5.86
N GLY A 226 -7.72 -19.21 4.77
CA GLY A 226 -7.18 -18.86 3.45
C GLY A 226 -6.37 -17.56 3.43
N ALA A 227 -6.62 -16.60 4.36
CA ALA A 227 -5.87 -15.36 4.48
C ALA A 227 -4.40 -15.60 4.86
N MET A 228 -4.13 -16.55 5.78
CA MET A 228 -2.76 -16.94 6.10
C MET A 228 -2.09 -17.67 4.94
N ARG A 229 -2.83 -18.49 4.19
CA ARG A 229 -2.31 -19.12 2.97
C ARG A 229 -1.92 -18.08 1.94
N PHE A 230 -2.74 -17.03 1.77
CA PHE A 230 -2.43 -15.93 0.87
C PHE A 230 -1.18 -15.15 1.31
N MET A 231 -1.08 -14.80 2.59
CA MET A 231 0.11 -14.15 3.16
C MET A 231 1.38 -14.99 2.90
N THR A 232 1.36 -16.29 3.23
CA THR A 232 2.49 -17.18 3.01
C THR A 232 2.82 -17.34 1.53
N TRP A 233 1.80 -17.42 0.67
CA TRP A 233 1.99 -17.51 -0.77
C TRP A 233 2.70 -16.28 -1.35
N LEU A 234 2.38 -15.07 -0.84
CA LEU A 234 3.04 -13.82 -1.24
C LEU A 234 4.45 -13.68 -0.66
N SER A 235 4.70 -14.14 0.58
CA SER A 235 5.98 -13.93 1.27
C SER A 235 7.02 -15.01 0.95
N ASP A 236 6.60 -16.28 0.89
CA ASP A 236 7.50 -17.44 0.84
C ASP A 236 7.15 -18.42 -0.29
N GLY A 237 5.99 -18.30 -0.90
CA GLY A 237 5.49 -19.17 -1.96
C GLY A 237 5.66 -18.63 -3.38
N ASN A 238 4.90 -19.20 -4.32
CA ASN A 238 4.95 -18.83 -5.75
C ASN A 238 4.57 -17.38 -6.01
N GLY A 239 3.72 -16.77 -5.19
CA GLY A 239 3.32 -15.36 -5.28
C GLY A 239 4.50 -14.41 -5.19
N ARG A 240 5.49 -14.74 -4.37
CA ARG A 240 6.76 -14.01 -4.27
C ARG A 240 7.48 -13.90 -5.63
N GLY A 241 7.61 -15.02 -6.34
CA GLY A 241 8.22 -15.06 -7.66
C GLY A 241 7.42 -14.27 -8.71
N ARG A 242 6.09 -14.30 -8.58
CA ARG A 242 5.21 -13.53 -9.47
C ARG A 242 5.31 -12.02 -9.26
N ILE A 243 5.44 -11.58 -8.00
CA ILE A 243 5.72 -10.17 -7.70
C ILE A 243 7.07 -9.77 -8.31
N ALA A 244 8.12 -10.61 -8.13
CA ALA A 244 9.46 -10.34 -8.67
C ALA A 244 9.49 -10.23 -10.21
N SER A 245 8.66 -11.02 -10.89
CA SER A 245 8.57 -11.02 -12.36
C SER A 245 7.57 -10.01 -12.92
N PHE A 246 6.79 -9.35 -12.07
CA PHE A 246 5.81 -8.36 -12.52
C PHE A 246 6.50 -7.13 -13.11
N THR A 247 6.02 -6.69 -14.27
CA THR A 247 6.57 -5.51 -14.97
C THR A 247 5.47 -4.55 -15.40
N ILE A 248 5.80 -3.27 -15.38
CA ILE A 248 5.00 -2.19 -16.00
C ILE A 248 5.91 -1.50 -17.02
N ALA A 249 5.49 -1.45 -18.28
CA ALA A 249 6.29 -0.89 -19.39
C ALA A 249 7.72 -1.44 -19.43
N GLY A 250 7.91 -2.73 -19.14
CA GLY A 250 9.22 -3.41 -19.16
C GLY A 250 10.09 -3.16 -17.91
N THR A 251 9.60 -2.42 -16.92
CA THR A 251 10.31 -2.13 -15.66
C THR A 251 9.68 -2.90 -14.51
N HIS A 252 10.50 -3.42 -13.57
CA HIS A 252 10.04 -4.03 -12.32
C HIS A 252 9.70 -2.94 -11.29
N PRO A 253 8.42 -2.63 -11.04
CA PRO A 253 8.04 -1.53 -10.15
C PRO A 253 8.15 -1.90 -8.67
N PHE A 254 8.24 -3.18 -8.35
CA PHE A 254 8.32 -3.69 -6.98
C PHE A 254 9.57 -4.53 -6.78
N ILE A 255 10.22 -4.33 -5.66
CA ILE A 255 11.35 -5.12 -5.19
C ILE A 255 10.82 -6.02 -4.06
N ILE A 256 11.17 -7.30 -4.12
CA ILE A 256 10.77 -8.27 -3.11
C ILE A 256 11.39 -7.92 -1.76
N TRP A 257 10.57 -7.93 -0.70
CA TRP A 257 11.08 -7.77 0.65
C TRP A 257 12.03 -8.92 1.00
N PRO A 258 13.24 -8.64 1.54
CA PRO A 258 14.19 -9.69 1.92
C PRO A 258 13.58 -10.63 2.97
N ALA A 259 13.58 -11.94 2.69
CA ALA A 259 12.97 -12.94 3.58
C ALA A 259 13.84 -13.29 4.80
N VAL A 260 15.15 -13.03 4.74
CA VAL A 260 16.11 -13.55 5.72
C VAL A 260 16.54 -12.48 6.70
N GLY A 261 16.30 -12.72 7.99
CA GLY A 261 16.90 -11.95 9.11
C GLY A 261 16.23 -10.62 9.44
N LEU A 262 15.19 -10.22 8.71
CA LEU A 262 14.43 -9.02 9.03
C LEU A 262 13.19 -9.41 9.86
N ARG A 263 13.05 -8.78 11.02
CA ARG A 263 11.80 -8.86 11.78
C ARG A 263 10.77 -8.06 11.02
N ASP A 264 9.63 -8.68 10.74
CA ASP A 264 8.49 -8.01 10.12
C ASP A 264 7.90 -7.01 11.11
N ARG A 265 8.37 -5.78 11.01
CA ARG A 265 7.89 -4.63 11.78
C ARG A 265 7.66 -3.46 10.82
N PRO A 266 6.69 -2.59 11.10
CA PRO A 266 6.40 -1.44 10.24
C PRO A 266 7.62 -0.53 9.99
N ASP A 267 8.48 -0.37 10.98
CA ASP A 267 9.69 0.45 10.94
C ASP A 267 10.93 -0.26 10.34
N ALA A 268 10.84 -1.55 10.00
CA ALA A 268 11.97 -2.28 9.42
C ALA A 268 12.31 -1.77 8.01
N LEU A 269 13.61 -1.60 7.73
CA LEU A 269 14.15 -1.26 6.43
C LEU A 269 14.70 -2.50 5.73
N PRO A 270 14.65 -2.59 4.39
CA PRO A 270 15.34 -3.63 3.63
C PRO A 270 16.85 -3.41 3.76
N ARG A 271 17.60 -4.47 4.02
CA ARG A 271 19.06 -4.47 4.05
C ARG A 271 19.59 -5.20 2.84
#